data_54bef20b7e65308496d6fb431e51aa41
#
_entry.id   54bef20b7e65308496d6fb431e51aa41
#
_cell.length_a   1.000
_cell.length_b   1.000
_cell.length_c   1.000
_cell.angle_alpha   90.00
_cell.angle_beta   90.00
_cell.angle_gamma   90.00
#
_symmetry.space_group_name_H-M   'P 1'
#
loop_
_entity.id
_entity.type
_entity.pdbx_description
1 polymer ?
#
loop_
_entity_poly.entity_id
_entity_poly.type
_entity_poly.pdbx_seq_one_letter_code
_entity_poly.pdbx_strand_id
1 'polypeptide(L)'
;SERYHLPVYMDNDANVAALAEASVGVGKGLPIVVYVTHSTGIGAGIVINGQTVSGQHGFAGEIANLIVNDNYPKINHLNAGSVENVAAGVGFVRHGQERIDKNIVSGKEIFDLAEAGNAEAIKIIDEMAFHFAKGLSMVTAVLDPHCIIIGGGITKSSRLYFDKLHEYYHSMVHESLRDMHFQLPVLEEPGIIGAAMLPLSHGE
;
A
#
# COMPACT_ATOMS: atom_id res chain seq x y z
N SER A 1 -8.39 -27.55 12.47
CA SER A 1 -7.15 -28.05 13.12
C SER A 1 -7.44 -29.40 13.78
N GLU A 2 -6.53 -30.37 13.65
CA GLU A 2 -6.67 -31.69 14.25
C GLU A 2 -6.89 -31.66 15.77
N ARG A 3 -6.26 -30.68 16.46
CA ARG A 3 -6.33 -30.57 17.92
C ARG A 3 -7.72 -30.12 18.45
N TYR A 4 -8.41 -29.26 17.70
CA TYR A 4 -9.65 -28.63 18.17
C TYR A 4 -10.88 -29.04 17.36
N HIS A 5 -10.69 -29.78 16.28
CA HIS A 5 -11.74 -30.18 15.33
C HIS A 5 -12.55 -28.97 14.78
N LEU A 6 -11.88 -27.83 14.65
CA LEU A 6 -12.45 -26.62 14.10
C LEU A 6 -11.78 -26.27 12.76
N PRO A 7 -12.52 -25.68 11.82
CA PRO A 7 -11.92 -25.14 10.60
C PRO A 7 -10.89 -24.07 10.94
N VAL A 8 -9.85 -23.95 10.11
CA VAL A 8 -8.79 -22.93 10.23
C VAL A 8 -8.69 -22.22 8.90
N TYR A 9 -8.85 -20.91 8.95
CA TYR A 9 -8.72 -20.03 7.80
C TYR A 9 -7.44 -19.22 7.93
N MET A 10 -6.73 -19.06 6.82
CA MET A 10 -5.51 -18.24 6.73
C MET A 10 -5.55 -17.46 5.43
N ASP A 11 -5.11 -16.20 5.50
CA ASP A 11 -4.90 -15.35 4.33
C ASP A 11 -3.71 -14.43 4.58
N ASN A 12 -3.27 -13.71 3.56
CA ASN A 12 -2.21 -12.70 3.62
C ASN A 12 -2.64 -11.54 4.55
N ASP A 13 -1.67 -10.90 5.22
CA ASP A 13 -1.91 -9.80 6.16
C ASP A 13 -2.59 -8.59 5.50
N ALA A 14 -2.25 -8.24 4.26
CA ALA A 14 -2.91 -7.20 3.50
C ALA A 14 -4.37 -7.58 3.13
N ASN A 15 -4.62 -8.85 2.81
CA ASN A 15 -5.97 -9.35 2.51
C ASN A 15 -6.88 -9.27 3.74
N VAL A 16 -6.41 -9.71 4.90
CA VAL A 16 -7.22 -9.62 6.13
C VAL A 16 -7.45 -8.18 6.56
N ALA A 17 -6.46 -7.30 6.40
CA ALA A 17 -6.64 -5.87 6.67
C ALA A 17 -7.67 -5.23 5.70
N ALA A 18 -7.62 -5.60 4.41
CA ALA A 18 -8.61 -5.19 3.42
C ALA A 18 -10.02 -5.66 3.79
N LEU A 19 -10.15 -6.93 4.21
CA LEU A 19 -11.44 -7.51 4.63
C LEU A 19 -12.02 -6.74 5.83
N ALA A 20 -11.20 -6.42 6.83
CA ALA A 20 -11.63 -5.64 7.99
C ALA A 20 -12.16 -4.27 7.60
N GLU A 21 -11.36 -3.50 6.85
CA GLU A 21 -11.73 -2.14 6.43
C GLU A 21 -12.94 -2.13 5.49
N ALA A 22 -13.08 -3.11 4.61
CA ALA A 22 -14.23 -3.27 3.74
C ALA A 22 -15.52 -3.67 4.48
N SER A 23 -15.38 -4.42 5.59
CA SER A 23 -16.54 -4.95 6.33
C SER A 23 -17.02 -4.00 7.41
N VAL A 24 -16.13 -3.42 8.22
CA VAL A 24 -16.46 -2.63 9.41
C VAL A 24 -15.71 -1.30 9.48
N GLY A 25 -14.77 -1.03 8.57
CA GLY A 25 -13.98 0.19 8.52
C GLY A 25 -14.50 1.20 7.49
N VAL A 26 -13.56 1.97 6.94
CA VAL A 26 -13.84 3.09 6.01
C VAL A 26 -14.39 2.63 4.66
N GLY A 27 -14.09 1.39 4.25
CA GLY A 27 -14.60 0.79 3.01
C GLY A 27 -15.97 0.11 3.13
N LYS A 28 -16.62 0.19 4.30
CA LYS A 28 -17.88 -0.50 4.56
C LYS A 28 -18.98 -0.13 3.55
N GLY A 29 -19.57 -1.17 2.96
CA GLY A 29 -20.66 -1.01 1.99
C GLY A 29 -20.23 -0.69 0.57
N LEU A 30 -18.92 -0.55 0.32
CA LEU A 30 -18.39 -0.34 -1.03
C LEU A 30 -18.14 -1.70 -1.70
N PRO A 31 -18.57 -1.87 -2.98
CA PRO A 31 -18.43 -3.14 -3.70
C PRO A 31 -16.99 -3.55 -3.96
N ILE A 32 -16.09 -2.61 -4.28
CA ILE A 32 -14.69 -2.89 -4.61
C ILE A 32 -13.81 -1.99 -3.77
N VAL A 33 -13.04 -2.61 -2.86
CA VAL A 33 -12.12 -1.93 -1.94
C VAL A 33 -10.72 -2.50 -2.12
N VAL A 34 -9.74 -1.63 -2.23
CA VAL A 34 -8.32 -2.00 -2.21
C VAL A 34 -7.67 -1.41 -0.97
N TYR A 35 -7.05 -2.26 -0.17
CA TYR A 35 -6.20 -1.82 0.94
C TYR A 35 -4.75 -1.95 0.52
N VAL A 36 -3.98 -0.89 0.65
CA VAL A 36 -2.54 -0.89 0.35
C VAL A 36 -1.77 -0.65 1.64
N THR A 37 -0.92 -1.59 2.03
CA THR A 37 0.04 -1.36 3.11
C THR A 37 1.25 -0.63 2.57
N HIS A 38 1.53 0.57 3.08
CA HIS A 38 2.69 1.40 2.76
C HIS A 38 3.57 1.54 4.02
N SER A 39 4.51 0.61 4.15
CA SER A 39 5.33 0.44 5.35
C SER A 39 6.78 0.12 4.96
N THR A 40 7.45 -0.81 5.66
CA THR A 40 8.76 -1.35 5.27
C THR A 40 8.74 -1.87 3.84
N GLY A 41 7.66 -2.59 3.47
CA GLY A 41 7.33 -3.01 2.12
C GLY A 41 6.02 -2.39 1.64
N ILE A 42 5.56 -2.83 0.46
CA ILE A 42 4.26 -2.51 -0.13
C ILE A 42 3.54 -3.82 -0.47
N GLY A 43 2.29 -3.93 -0.03
CA GLY A 43 1.39 -5.02 -0.41
C GLY A 43 -0.01 -4.49 -0.63
N ALA A 44 -0.89 -5.28 -1.22
CA ALA A 44 -2.30 -4.91 -1.29
C ALA A 44 -3.21 -6.10 -1.03
N GLY A 45 -4.37 -5.82 -0.42
CA GLY A 45 -5.50 -6.71 -0.34
C GLY A 45 -6.66 -6.15 -1.16
N ILE A 46 -7.35 -7.02 -1.86
CA ILE A 46 -8.46 -6.68 -2.74
C ILE A 46 -9.72 -7.35 -2.19
N VAL A 47 -10.78 -6.58 -2.00
CA VAL A 47 -12.09 -7.08 -1.58
C VAL A 47 -13.13 -6.70 -2.63
N ILE A 48 -13.86 -7.69 -3.13
CA ILE A 48 -14.95 -7.49 -4.10
C ILE A 48 -16.21 -8.11 -3.50
N ASN A 49 -17.25 -7.31 -3.32
CA ASN A 49 -18.53 -7.73 -2.74
C ASN A 49 -18.37 -8.47 -1.38
N GLY A 50 -17.47 -7.96 -0.53
CA GLY A 50 -17.23 -8.51 0.80
C GLY A 50 -16.34 -9.76 0.85
N GLN A 51 -15.78 -10.20 -0.28
CA GLN A 51 -14.90 -11.36 -0.37
C GLN A 51 -13.48 -10.94 -0.78
N THR A 52 -12.47 -11.51 -0.15
CA THR A 52 -11.07 -11.32 -0.54
C THR A 52 -10.78 -11.99 -1.88
N VAL A 53 -9.97 -11.32 -2.70
CA VAL A 53 -9.50 -11.85 -3.99
C VAL A 53 -8.07 -12.34 -3.84
N SER A 54 -7.91 -13.64 -3.64
CA SER A 54 -6.57 -14.25 -3.45
C SER A 54 -5.91 -14.67 -4.78
N GLY A 55 -6.70 -14.83 -5.85
CA GLY A 55 -6.21 -15.33 -7.14
C GLY A 55 -5.93 -16.84 -7.14
N GLN A 56 -5.58 -17.39 -8.30
CA GLN A 56 -5.35 -18.84 -8.48
C GLN A 56 -4.24 -19.40 -7.59
N HIS A 57 -3.22 -18.61 -7.31
CA HIS A 57 -2.01 -19.02 -6.58
C HIS A 57 -1.81 -18.24 -5.27
N GLY A 58 -2.78 -17.45 -4.83
CA GLY A 58 -2.66 -16.58 -3.66
C GLY A 58 -1.82 -15.31 -3.89
N PHE A 59 -1.60 -14.90 -5.14
CA PHE A 59 -0.74 -13.75 -5.49
C PHE A 59 -1.53 -12.53 -5.99
N ALA A 60 -2.86 -12.52 -5.92
CA ALA A 60 -3.60 -11.30 -6.21
C ALA A 60 -3.26 -10.24 -5.15
N GLY A 61 -3.00 -9.01 -5.57
CA GLY A 61 -2.58 -7.95 -4.66
C GLY A 61 -1.07 -7.83 -4.44
N GLU A 62 -0.24 -8.69 -5.03
CA GLU A 62 1.23 -8.59 -4.99
C GLU A 62 1.76 -7.40 -5.81
N ILE A 63 1.28 -6.21 -5.48
CA ILE A 63 1.61 -4.96 -6.18
C ILE A 63 3.05 -4.50 -5.94
N ALA A 64 3.73 -5.03 -4.91
CA ALA A 64 5.14 -4.76 -4.62
C ALA A 64 6.03 -4.84 -5.86
N ASN A 65 5.69 -5.77 -6.77
CA ASN A 65 6.48 -6.11 -7.95
C ASN A 65 6.08 -5.34 -9.23
N LEU A 66 5.13 -4.40 -9.16
CA LEU A 66 4.80 -3.51 -10.28
C LEU A 66 6.02 -2.67 -10.67
N ILE A 67 6.34 -2.64 -11.96
CA ILE A 67 7.49 -1.87 -12.47
C ILE A 67 7.07 -0.43 -12.67
N VAL A 68 7.61 0.48 -11.87
CA VAL A 68 7.29 1.91 -11.89
C VAL A 68 8.45 2.79 -12.36
N ASN A 69 9.68 2.22 -12.43
CA ASN A 69 10.88 2.93 -12.86
C ASN A 69 11.83 2.01 -13.65
N ASP A 70 11.83 2.10 -14.97
CA ASP A 70 12.61 1.24 -15.86
C ASP A 70 14.14 1.40 -15.69
N ASN A 71 14.59 2.51 -15.16
CA ASN A 71 16.01 2.81 -14.96
C ASN A 71 16.54 2.39 -13.57
N TYR A 72 15.69 1.78 -12.74
CA TYR A 72 16.08 1.41 -11.40
C TYR A 72 16.62 -0.04 -11.36
N PRO A 73 17.75 -0.28 -10.66
CA PRO A 73 18.38 -1.61 -10.67
C PRO A 73 17.55 -2.67 -9.96
N LYS A 74 17.82 -3.93 -10.28
CA LYS A 74 17.32 -5.06 -9.49
C LYS A 74 18.14 -5.17 -8.21
N ILE A 75 17.46 -5.14 -7.06
CA ILE A 75 18.12 -5.10 -5.74
C ILE A 75 17.92 -6.40 -4.95
N ASN A 76 16.73 -6.98 -5.04
CA ASN A 76 16.33 -8.19 -4.33
C ASN A 76 15.65 -9.18 -5.29
N HIS A 77 14.77 -10.03 -4.77
CA HIS A 77 13.98 -10.98 -5.57
C HIS A 77 12.92 -10.31 -6.46
N LEU A 78 12.55 -9.04 -6.18
CA LEU A 78 11.60 -8.29 -6.98
C LEU A 78 12.18 -7.82 -8.31
N ASN A 79 11.33 -7.40 -9.23
CA ASN A 79 11.73 -6.84 -10.52
C ASN A 79 12.60 -5.58 -10.35
N ALA A 80 13.47 -5.33 -11.31
CA ALA A 80 14.10 -4.02 -11.45
C ALA A 80 13.02 -2.94 -11.54
N GLY A 81 13.17 -1.85 -10.81
CA GLY A 81 12.21 -0.76 -10.81
C GLY A 81 10.86 -1.04 -10.17
N SER A 82 10.75 -2.09 -9.35
CA SER A 82 9.53 -2.41 -8.63
C SER A 82 9.12 -1.30 -7.67
N VAL A 83 7.80 -1.10 -7.50
CA VAL A 83 7.27 -0.03 -6.65
C VAL A 83 7.77 -0.14 -5.21
N GLU A 84 7.91 -1.35 -4.67
CA GLU A 84 8.48 -1.53 -3.32
C GLU A 84 9.92 -1.04 -3.25
N ASN A 85 10.76 -1.41 -4.22
CA ASN A 85 12.17 -1.01 -4.22
C ASN A 85 12.38 0.50 -4.39
N VAL A 86 11.39 1.20 -4.94
CA VAL A 86 11.49 2.66 -5.20
C VAL A 86 10.73 3.48 -4.16
N ALA A 87 9.56 3.02 -3.73
CA ALA A 87 8.63 3.82 -2.94
C ALA A 87 8.33 3.28 -1.53
N ALA A 88 8.69 2.03 -1.18
CA ALA A 88 8.50 1.52 0.18
C ALA A 88 9.61 1.96 1.14
N GLY A 89 9.42 1.69 2.42
CA GLY A 89 10.35 2.07 3.48
C GLY A 89 11.78 1.62 3.24
N VAL A 90 11.98 0.41 2.72
CA VAL A 90 13.33 -0.10 2.38
C VAL A 90 14.00 0.70 1.26
N GLY A 91 13.25 1.07 0.22
CA GLY A 91 13.75 1.91 -0.86
C GLY A 91 14.02 3.34 -0.37
N PHE A 92 13.11 3.87 0.40
CA PHE A 92 13.16 5.21 0.97
C PHE A 92 14.40 5.40 1.88
N VAL A 93 14.66 4.46 2.79
CA VAL A 93 15.88 4.47 3.65
C VAL A 93 17.12 4.39 2.81
N ARG A 94 17.18 3.52 1.81
CA ARG A 94 18.34 3.41 0.92
C ARG A 94 18.63 4.71 0.19
N HIS A 95 17.62 5.39 -0.36
CA HIS A 95 17.81 6.71 -0.98
C HIS A 95 18.37 7.74 0.01
N GLY A 96 17.87 7.71 1.26
CA GLY A 96 18.41 8.55 2.33
C GLY A 96 19.88 8.27 2.61
N GLN A 97 20.27 6.99 2.68
CA GLN A 97 21.66 6.57 2.91
C GLN A 97 22.60 6.97 1.77
N GLU A 98 22.15 6.85 0.53
CA GLU A 98 22.92 7.19 -0.68
C GLU A 98 23.10 8.69 -0.89
N ARG A 99 22.08 9.49 -0.53
CA ARG A 99 21.97 10.88 -0.96
C ARG A 99 22.08 11.91 0.17
N ILE A 100 21.90 11.50 1.43
CA ILE A 100 21.95 12.41 2.59
C ILE A 100 23.02 11.95 3.60
N ASP A 101 22.78 10.84 4.29
CA ASP A 101 23.69 10.29 5.31
C ASP A 101 23.56 8.77 5.39
N LYS A 102 24.70 8.07 5.23
CA LYS A 102 24.79 6.60 5.31
C LYS A 102 24.29 6.00 6.63
N ASN A 103 24.16 6.82 7.68
CA ASN A 103 23.69 6.38 8.99
C ASN A 103 22.16 6.44 9.15
N ILE A 104 21.41 6.89 8.15
CA ILE A 104 19.95 6.88 8.18
C ILE A 104 19.47 5.42 8.28
N VAL A 105 18.62 5.13 9.28
CA VAL A 105 18.11 3.78 9.57
C VAL A 105 16.58 3.68 9.45
N SER A 106 15.89 4.81 9.30
CA SER A 106 14.43 4.85 9.23
C SER A 106 13.89 5.89 8.25
N GLY A 107 12.74 5.59 7.66
CA GLY A 107 12.02 6.57 6.83
C GLY A 107 11.57 7.79 7.64
N LYS A 108 11.33 7.63 8.95
CA LYS A 108 10.99 8.75 9.84
C LYS A 108 12.07 9.83 9.84
N GLU A 109 13.33 9.47 9.90
CA GLU A 109 14.44 10.43 9.86
C GLU A 109 14.44 11.29 8.58
N ILE A 110 14.07 10.69 7.44
CA ILE A 110 13.97 11.42 6.18
C ILE A 110 12.79 12.42 6.22
N PHE A 111 11.66 12.03 6.81
CA PHE A 111 10.54 12.94 7.01
C PHE A 111 10.90 14.07 7.97
N ASP A 112 11.58 13.78 9.09
CA ASP A 112 12.03 14.78 10.06
C ASP A 112 13.02 15.78 9.41
N LEU A 113 13.95 15.29 8.57
CA LEU A 113 14.87 16.14 7.80
C LEU A 113 14.15 17.04 6.79
N ALA A 114 13.12 16.52 6.13
CA ALA A 114 12.32 17.31 5.20
C ALA A 114 11.55 18.43 5.91
N GLU A 115 10.98 18.15 7.10
CA GLU A 115 10.34 19.17 7.94
C GLU A 115 11.33 20.24 8.41
N ALA A 116 12.59 19.86 8.64
CA ALA A 116 13.66 20.78 8.93
C ALA A 116 14.19 21.57 7.70
N GLY A 117 13.60 21.36 6.51
CA GLY A 117 13.94 22.07 5.27
C GLY A 117 15.11 21.48 4.48
N ASN A 118 15.50 20.21 4.75
CA ASN A 118 16.52 19.54 3.94
C ASN A 118 16.00 19.30 2.53
N ALA A 119 16.61 19.96 1.54
CA ALA A 119 16.16 19.92 0.14
C ALA A 119 16.23 18.52 -0.48
N GLU A 120 17.23 17.71 -0.11
CA GLU A 120 17.38 16.36 -0.64
C GLU A 120 16.33 15.40 -0.05
N ALA A 121 16.02 15.54 1.25
CA ALA A 121 14.96 14.79 1.88
C ALA A 121 13.58 15.11 1.25
N ILE A 122 13.30 16.39 0.99
CA ILE A 122 12.08 16.83 0.29
C ILE A 122 11.99 16.16 -1.10
N LYS A 123 13.10 16.14 -1.85
CA LYS A 123 13.15 15.54 -3.18
C LYS A 123 12.94 14.02 -3.13
N ILE A 124 13.50 13.32 -2.14
CA ILE A 124 13.28 11.88 -1.95
C ILE A 124 11.80 11.58 -1.67
N ILE A 125 11.14 12.41 -0.86
CA ILE A 125 9.70 12.28 -0.56
C ILE A 125 8.86 12.50 -1.83
N ASP A 126 9.20 13.49 -2.63
CA ASP A 126 8.52 13.80 -3.89
C ASP A 126 8.65 12.65 -4.90
N GLU A 127 9.84 12.11 -5.07
CA GLU A 127 10.11 10.94 -5.93
C GLU A 127 9.36 9.69 -5.45
N MET A 128 9.31 9.45 -4.13
CA MET A 128 8.51 8.37 -3.53
C MET A 128 7.03 8.54 -3.87
N ALA A 129 6.48 9.75 -3.68
CA ALA A 129 5.08 10.04 -3.98
C ALA A 129 4.75 9.82 -5.46
N PHE A 130 5.64 10.25 -6.37
CA PHE A 130 5.51 10.04 -7.81
C PHE A 130 5.43 8.55 -8.18
N HIS A 131 6.38 7.74 -7.72
CA HIS A 131 6.42 6.32 -8.06
C HIS A 131 5.29 5.53 -7.39
N PHE A 132 4.89 5.93 -6.18
CA PHE A 132 3.74 5.33 -5.53
C PHE A 132 2.44 5.66 -6.26
N ALA A 133 2.24 6.91 -6.68
CA ALA A 133 1.12 7.31 -7.53
C ALA A 133 1.04 6.48 -8.82
N LYS A 134 2.19 6.23 -9.47
CA LYS A 134 2.27 5.39 -10.67
C LYS A 134 1.82 3.95 -10.39
N GLY A 135 2.23 3.37 -9.26
CA GLY A 135 1.75 2.05 -8.83
C GLY A 135 0.23 2.04 -8.59
N LEU A 136 -0.29 3.03 -7.87
CA LEU A 136 -1.72 3.15 -7.60
C LEU A 136 -2.54 3.36 -8.88
N SER A 137 -2.04 4.14 -9.85
CA SER A 137 -2.72 4.34 -11.13
C SER A 137 -2.84 3.05 -11.94
N MET A 138 -1.84 2.16 -11.88
CA MET A 138 -1.91 0.84 -12.50
C MET A 138 -2.98 -0.05 -11.84
N VAL A 139 -3.03 -0.05 -10.50
CA VAL A 139 -4.06 -0.78 -9.74
C VAL A 139 -5.45 -0.27 -10.10
N THR A 140 -5.62 1.05 -10.14
CA THR A 140 -6.90 1.67 -10.51
C THR A 140 -7.32 1.31 -11.93
N ALA A 141 -6.38 1.34 -12.88
CA ALA A 141 -6.69 1.02 -14.29
C ALA A 141 -7.15 -0.44 -14.50
N VAL A 142 -6.78 -1.35 -13.59
CA VAL A 142 -7.14 -2.78 -13.65
C VAL A 142 -8.43 -3.09 -12.89
N LEU A 143 -8.64 -2.45 -11.72
CA LEU A 143 -9.70 -2.83 -10.77
C LEU A 143 -10.85 -1.84 -10.72
N ASP A 144 -10.64 -0.59 -11.13
CA ASP A 144 -11.63 0.50 -11.00
C ASP A 144 -12.31 0.49 -9.61
N PRO A 145 -11.54 0.58 -8.49
CA PRO A 145 -12.07 0.40 -7.16
C PRO A 145 -12.90 1.61 -6.71
N HIS A 146 -13.84 1.40 -5.79
CA HIS A 146 -14.62 2.48 -5.18
C HIS A 146 -13.80 3.35 -4.22
N CYS A 147 -12.79 2.74 -3.57
CA CYS A 147 -11.79 3.47 -2.80
C CYS A 147 -10.49 2.67 -2.70
N ILE A 148 -9.40 3.39 -2.46
CA ILE A 148 -8.11 2.83 -2.08
C ILE A 148 -7.80 3.30 -0.65
N ILE A 149 -7.60 2.36 0.26
CA ILE A 149 -7.26 2.62 1.66
C ILE A 149 -5.76 2.43 1.80
N ILE A 150 -5.05 3.46 2.21
CA ILE A 150 -3.60 3.44 2.35
C ILE A 150 -3.25 3.39 3.84
N GLY A 151 -2.78 2.23 4.30
CA GLY A 151 -2.33 2.01 5.68
C GLY A 151 -0.82 1.82 5.77
N GLY A 152 -0.34 1.49 6.97
CA GLY A 152 1.08 1.23 7.23
C GLY A 152 1.83 2.42 7.83
N GLY A 153 3.09 2.16 8.23
CA GLY A 153 3.86 3.12 9.04
C GLY A 153 4.20 4.44 8.35
N ILE A 154 4.34 4.44 7.03
CA ILE A 154 4.67 5.65 6.25
C ILE A 154 3.51 6.65 6.27
N THR A 155 2.26 6.18 6.38
CA THR A 155 1.09 7.07 6.41
C THR A 155 1.02 7.99 7.63
N LYS A 156 1.79 7.70 8.69
CA LYS A 156 1.95 8.63 9.83
C LYS A 156 2.51 9.99 9.42
N SER A 157 3.21 10.05 8.28
CA SER A 157 3.75 11.27 7.68
C SER A 157 2.97 11.71 6.43
N SER A 158 1.72 11.24 6.24
CA SER A 158 0.89 11.50 5.04
C SER A 158 0.78 13.00 4.69
N ARG A 159 0.71 13.88 5.67
CA ARG A 159 0.66 15.34 5.47
C ARG A 159 1.82 15.89 4.64
N LEU A 160 2.95 15.16 4.52
CA LEU A 160 4.13 15.62 3.79
C LEU A 160 4.14 15.16 2.33
N TYR A 161 3.26 14.22 1.94
CA TYR A 161 3.30 13.68 0.59
C TYR A 161 1.93 13.40 -0.05
N PHE A 162 0.83 13.37 0.69
CA PHE A 162 -0.49 13.03 0.13
C PHE A 162 -0.97 14.02 -0.93
N ASP A 163 -0.72 15.31 -0.75
CA ASP A 163 -1.10 16.31 -1.76
C ASP A 163 -0.35 16.04 -3.09
N LYS A 164 0.95 15.76 -3.01
CA LYS A 164 1.76 15.39 -4.17
C LYS A 164 1.36 14.03 -4.77
N LEU A 165 1.04 13.06 -3.93
CA LEU A 165 0.50 11.77 -4.34
C LEU A 165 -0.76 11.96 -5.20
N HIS A 166 -1.71 12.77 -4.73
CA HIS A 166 -2.93 13.09 -5.48
C HIS A 166 -2.64 13.83 -6.78
N GLU A 167 -1.77 14.84 -6.76
CA GLU A 167 -1.38 15.60 -7.95
C GLU A 167 -0.81 14.67 -9.03
N TYR A 168 0.14 13.81 -8.67
CA TYR A 168 0.74 12.85 -9.60
C TYR A 168 -0.27 11.81 -10.08
N TYR A 169 -1.08 11.25 -9.19
CA TYR A 169 -2.12 10.30 -9.56
C TYR A 169 -3.10 10.89 -10.58
N HIS A 170 -3.61 12.10 -10.35
CA HIS A 170 -4.50 12.80 -11.28
C HIS A 170 -3.89 12.98 -12.67
N SER A 171 -2.57 13.18 -12.75
CA SER A 171 -1.88 13.31 -14.04
C SER A 171 -1.72 12.00 -14.81
N MET A 172 -1.88 10.84 -14.15
CA MET A 172 -1.60 9.51 -14.69
C MET A 172 -2.85 8.71 -15.03
N VAL A 173 -4.03 9.11 -14.54
CA VAL A 173 -5.27 8.36 -14.73
C VAL A 173 -6.20 9.05 -15.73
N HIS A 174 -7.15 8.26 -16.28
CA HIS A 174 -8.23 8.81 -17.09
C HIS A 174 -9.06 9.80 -16.25
N GLU A 175 -9.63 10.83 -16.90
CA GLU A 175 -10.36 11.89 -16.19
C GLU A 175 -11.49 11.38 -15.29
N SER A 176 -12.18 10.31 -15.68
CA SER A 176 -13.24 9.67 -14.89
C SER A 176 -12.75 9.01 -13.59
N LEU A 177 -11.43 8.81 -13.43
CA LEU A 177 -10.81 8.18 -12.27
C LEU A 177 -10.09 9.19 -11.36
N ARG A 178 -10.12 10.48 -11.71
CA ARG A 178 -9.43 11.51 -10.92
C ARG A 178 -10.04 11.73 -9.55
N ASP A 179 -11.34 11.52 -9.41
CA ASP A 179 -12.05 11.67 -8.13
C ASP A 179 -11.91 10.44 -7.22
N MET A 180 -10.94 9.55 -7.49
CA MET A 180 -10.65 8.41 -6.64
C MET A 180 -10.33 8.88 -5.21
N HIS A 181 -11.03 8.28 -4.25
CA HIS A 181 -10.84 8.58 -2.83
C HIS A 181 -9.71 7.72 -2.25
N PHE A 182 -8.59 8.35 -1.90
CA PHE A 182 -7.59 7.76 -1.03
C PHE A 182 -8.00 8.02 0.42
N GLN A 183 -8.14 6.94 1.17
CA GLN A 183 -8.56 6.99 2.58
C GLN A 183 -7.42 6.47 3.46
N LEU A 184 -7.34 6.99 4.69
CA LEU A 184 -6.55 6.37 5.74
C LEU A 184 -7.42 5.36 6.49
N PRO A 185 -6.84 4.25 6.99
CA PRO A 185 -7.59 3.26 7.76
C PRO A 185 -8.13 3.88 9.04
N VAL A 186 -9.28 3.41 9.50
CA VAL A 186 -9.88 3.84 10.77
C VAL A 186 -9.76 2.79 11.87
N LEU A 187 -9.42 1.56 11.52
CA LEU A 187 -9.23 0.47 12.48
C LEU A 187 -7.79 0.47 13.01
N GLU A 188 -7.62 0.35 14.33
CA GLU A 188 -6.29 0.30 14.95
C GLU A 188 -5.54 -1.00 14.61
N GLU A 189 -6.27 -2.14 14.60
CA GLU A 189 -5.71 -3.48 14.37
C GLU A 189 -6.47 -4.22 13.24
N PRO A 190 -6.44 -3.70 12.00
CA PRO A 190 -7.23 -4.28 10.91
C PRO A 190 -6.86 -5.74 10.61
N GLY A 191 -5.59 -6.12 10.80
CA GLY A 191 -5.15 -7.50 10.60
C GLY A 191 -5.81 -8.49 11.55
N ILE A 192 -5.96 -8.15 12.83
CA ILE A 192 -6.61 -9.00 13.84
C ILE A 192 -8.11 -9.10 13.55
N ILE A 193 -8.74 -7.96 13.31
CA ILE A 193 -10.18 -7.90 13.00
C ILE A 193 -10.49 -8.71 11.75
N GLY A 194 -9.71 -8.53 10.68
CA GLY A 194 -9.90 -9.25 9.42
C GLY A 194 -9.67 -10.76 9.55
N ALA A 195 -8.66 -11.18 10.31
CA ALA A 195 -8.44 -12.61 10.59
C ALA A 195 -9.65 -13.22 11.30
N ALA A 196 -10.28 -12.50 12.24
CA ALA A 196 -11.51 -12.95 12.90
C ALA A 196 -12.72 -13.00 11.95
N MET A 197 -12.70 -12.27 10.84
CA MET A 197 -13.78 -12.21 9.85
C MET A 197 -13.63 -13.22 8.71
N LEU A 198 -12.48 -13.88 8.58
CA LEU A 198 -12.25 -14.87 7.51
C LEU A 198 -13.32 -15.97 7.44
N PRO A 199 -13.79 -16.57 8.55
CA PRO A 199 -14.87 -17.56 8.47
C PRO A 199 -16.13 -17.02 7.81
N LEU A 200 -16.50 -15.76 8.12
CA LEU A 200 -17.70 -15.13 7.56
C LEU A 200 -17.55 -14.87 6.06
N SER A 201 -16.36 -14.52 5.58
CA SER A 201 -16.10 -14.31 4.16
C SER A 201 -16.14 -15.62 3.34
N HIS A 202 -16.01 -16.77 3.99
CA HIS A 202 -16.14 -18.11 3.39
C HIS A 202 -17.55 -18.72 3.52
N GLY A 203 -18.50 -17.97 4.08
CA GLY A 203 -19.91 -18.40 4.17
C GLY A 203 -20.24 -19.33 5.33
N GLU A 204 -19.43 -19.29 6.40
CA GLU A 204 -19.69 -20.01 7.66
C GLU A 204 -20.14 -19.10 8.82
#